data_a3496f95d2d95c1b7a8f945595d07fe4
#
_entry.id   a3496f95d2d95c1b7a8f945595d07fe4
#
_cell.length_a   1.000
_cell.length_b   1.000
_cell.length_c   1.000
_cell.angle_alpha   90.00
_cell.angle_beta   90.00
_cell.angle_gamma   90.00
#
_symmetry.space_group_name_H-M   'P 1'
#
loop_
_entity.id
_entity.type
_entity.pdbx_description
1 polymer ?
#
loop_
_entity_poly.entity_id
_entity_poly.type
_entity_poly.pdbx_seq_one_letter_code
_entity_poly.pdbx_strand_id
1 'polypeptide(L)'
;SFSGEVGVIKIFKAEPNKGMTRIYFDCGRNALLHYRKSHKLLTEVAEKFSSKPENLMHAIAKKDKEEAELKAERASLAEYVRNFEAEAIARSLESGMNFVYKEYDNISPNDLQKLGFKALEMIDGEKPLLALANSPSHTLMLVSDGNYPCGTLVKEHAKNFGGKGGGRDDNARAQFDSKDGLESFVEVIKQNL
;
A
#
# COMPACT_ATOMS: atom_id res chain seq x y z
N SER A 1 16.88 44.30 42.18
CA SER A 1 16.87 43.00 41.47
C SER A 1 18.23 42.78 40.86
N PHE A 2 18.85 41.65 41.15
CA PHE A 2 20.15 41.26 40.59
C PHE A 2 19.90 40.40 39.36
N SER A 3 20.65 40.62 38.26
CA SER A 3 20.56 39.84 37.01
C SER A 3 20.80 38.34 37.24
N GLY A 4 21.50 37.95 38.30
CA GLY A 4 21.70 36.54 38.70
C GLY A 4 20.42 35.82 39.16
N GLU A 5 19.35 36.52 39.49
CA GLU A 5 18.06 35.94 39.89
C GLU A 5 17.27 35.38 38.66
N VAL A 6 17.61 35.79 37.43
CA VAL A 6 16.96 35.35 36.22
C VAL A 6 17.25 33.87 35.92
N GLY A 7 18.42 33.38 36.34
CA GLY A 7 18.83 31.99 36.12
C GLY A 7 19.11 31.67 34.64
N VAL A 8 18.82 30.42 34.23
CA VAL A 8 19.04 29.98 32.87
C VAL A 8 18.04 30.63 31.91
N ILE A 9 18.54 31.14 30.78
CA ILE A 9 17.72 31.65 29.68
C ILE A 9 17.87 30.66 28.51
N LYS A 10 16.75 30.15 27.98
CA LYS A 10 16.69 29.27 26.81
C LYS A 10 15.94 29.99 25.70
N ILE A 11 16.63 30.26 24.59
CA ILE A 11 16.04 30.77 23.36
C ILE A 11 15.57 29.56 22.51
N PHE A 12 14.30 29.58 22.07
CA PHE A 12 13.71 28.54 21.24
C PHE A 12 13.71 28.94 19.78
N LYS A 13 13.39 30.21 19.50
CA LYS A 13 13.17 30.69 18.13
C LYS A 13 13.52 32.18 18.05
N ALA A 14 14.06 32.53 16.91
CA ALA A 14 14.16 33.91 16.46
C ALA A 14 13.54 34.02 15.07
N GLU A 15 12.69 35.02 14.83
CA GLU A 15 12.05 35.26 13.54
C GLU A 15 11.99 36.74 13.19
N PRO A 16 12.04 37.11 11.91
CA PRO A 16 11.85 38.49 11.44
C PRO A 16 10.43 38.97 11.78
N ASN A 17 10.30 40.19 12.25
CA ASN A 17 9.01 40.82 12.56
C ASN A 17 9.06 42.31 12.26
N LYS A 18 8.50 42.79 11.17
CA LYS A 18 8.37 44.18 10.78
C LYS A 18 9.68 44.98 10.89
N GLY A 19 10.78 44.45 10.36
CA GLY A 19 12.12 45.10 10.42
C GLY A 19 12.89 44.88 11.72
N MET A 20 12.32 44.15 12.67
CA MET A 20 12.95 43.75 13.95
C MET A 20 13.05 42.22 14.02
N THR A 21 13.73 41.71 15.05
CA THR A 21 13.78 40.29 15.35
C THR A 21 12.95 39.98 16.57
N ARG A 22 11.97 39.09 16.43
CA ARG A 22 11.21 38.55 17.56
C ARG A 22 11.93 37.33 18.11
N ILE A 23 12.20 37.33 19.40
CA ILE A 23 12.89 36.24 20.10
C ILE A 23 11.88 35.61 21.08
N TYR A 24 11.74 34.28 21.00
CA TYR A 24 10.96 33.48 21.92
C TYR A 24 11.91 32.79 22.89
N PHE A 25 11.71 32.97 24.18
CA PHE A 25 12.58 32.40 25.21
C PHE A 25 11.82 32.08 26.48
N ASP A 26 12.37 31.16 27.27
CA ASP A 26 12.01 30.94 28.67
C ASP A 26 13.20 31.26 29.54
N CYS A 27 12.92 31.61 30.83
CA CYS A 27 13.94 31.88 31.84
C CYS A 27 13.65 31.15 33.14
N GLY A 28 14.67 31.00 33.95
CA GLY A 28 14.60 30.43 35.28
C GLY A 28 13.96 29.04 35.34
N ARG A 29 12.99 28.86 36.22
CA ARG A 29 12.30 27.59 36.44
C ARG A 29 11.59 27.06 35.17
N ASN A 30 11.01 27.94 34.38
CA ASN A 30 10.32 27.54 33.15
C ASN A 30 11.29 26.97 32.12
N ALA A 31 12.46 27.58 31.94
CA ALA A 31 13.51 27.06 31.07
C ALA A 31 13.98 25.66 31.51
N LEU A 32 14.14 25.42 32.82
CA LEU A 32 14.49 24.12 33.37
C LEU A 32 13.38 23.06 33.15
N LEU A 33 12.12 23.43 33.35
CA LEU A 33 10.99 22.55 33.11
C LEU A 33 10.88 22.18 31.65
N HIS A 34 11.07 23.11 30.75
CA HIS A 34 11.10 22.86 29.31
C HIS A 34 12.24 21.92 28.92
N TYR A 35 13.45 22.18 29.42
CA TYR A 35 14.60 21.30 29.19
C TYR A 35 14.33 19.87 29.67
N ARG A 36 13.79 19.69 30.86
CA ARG A 36 13.43 18.37 31.41
C ARG A 36 12.43 17.63 30.52
N LYS A 37 11.38 18.33 30.04
CA LYS A 37 10.38 17.76 29.14
C LYS A 37 11.02 17.31 27.82
N SER A 38 11.84 18.19 27.23
CA SER A 38 12.53 17.87 25.95
C SER A 38 13.51 16.72 26.12
N HIS A 39 14.27 16.69 27.21
CA HIS A 39 15.21 15.61 27.48
C HIS A 39 14.50 14.27 27.70
N LYS A 40 13.40 14.27 28.45
CA LYS A 40 12.58 13.07 28.67
C LYS A 40 12.05 12.53 27.33
N LEU A 41 11.46 13.40 26.50
CA LEU A 41 10.96 13.00 25.19
C LEU A 41 12.08 12.43 24.29
N LEU A 42 13.24 13.07 24.27
CA LEU A 42 14.38 12.59 23.51
C LEU A 42 14.86 11.21 23.98
N THR A 43 14.88 10.98 25.29
CA THR A 43 15.23 9.69 25.88
C THR A 43 14.21 8.61 25.50
N GLU A 44 12.91 8.90 25.63
CA GLU A 44 11.83 8.00 25.26
C GLU A 44 11.87 7.61 23.76
N VAL A 45 12.20 8.58 22.90
CA VAL A 45 12.38 8.30 21.46
C VAL A 45 13.62 7.45 21.22
N ALA A 46 14.76 7.78 21.88
CA ALA A 46 15.99 7.00 21.74
C ALA A 46 15.80 5.55 22.19
N GLU A 47 15.07 5.30 23.27
CA GLU A 47 14.74 3.95 23.75
C GLU A 47 13.94 3.13 22.70
N LYS A 48 12.98 3.75 21.99
CA LYS A 48 12.25 3.08 20.89
C LYS A 48 13.16 2.62 19.76
N PHE A 49 14.26 3.31 19.55
CA PHE A 49 15.27 2.94 18.56
C PHE A 49 16.43 2.13 19.17
N SER A 50 16.29 1.67 20.42
CA SER A 50 17.35 0.94 21.15
C SER A 50 18.70 1.68 21.10
N SER A 51 18.67 2.98 21.24
CA SER A 51 19.81 3.88 21.08
C SER A 51 19.94 4.85 22.26
N LYS A 52 21.11 5.49 22.37
CA LYS A 52 21.29 6.65 23.25
C LYS A 52 20.87 7.92 22.49
N PRO A 53 20.46 9.00 23.22
CA PRO A 53 20.09 10.27 22.59
C PRO A 53 21.12 10.82 21.60
N GLU A 54 22.42 10.67 21.91
CA GLU A 54 23.52 11.17 21.09
C GLU A 54 23.63 10.44 19.74
N ASN A 55 23.21 9.17 19.69
CA ASN A 55 23.29 8.29 18.52
C ASN A 55 21.94 8.13 17.81
N LEU A 56 20.90 8.83 18.25
CA LEU A 56 19.53 8.66 17.75
C LEU A 56 19.42 8.88 16.23
N MET A 57 20.04 9.94 15.72
CA MET A 57 20.01 10.23 14.28
C MET A 57 20.65 9.11 13.45
N HIS A 58 21.73 8.52 13.95
CA HIS A 58 22.36 7.37 13.29
C HIS A 58 21.47 6.12 13.32
N ALA A 59 20.80 5.86 14.46
CA ALA A 59 19.88 4.73 14.61
C ALA A 59 18.64 4.87 13.69
N ILE A 60 18.11 6.09 13.56
CA ILE A 60 17.01 6.41 12.60
C ILE A 60 17.48 6.15 11.18
N ALA A 61 18.62 6.73 10.77
CA ALA A 61 19.13 6.56 9.41
C ALA A 61 19.39 5.08 9.05
N LYS A 62 19.89 4.30 10.01
CA LYS A 62 20.09 2.85 9.84
C LYS A 62 18.75 2.14 9.60
N LYS A 63 17.72 2.48 10.39
CA LYS A 63 16.38 1.87 10.27
C LYS A 63 15.68 2.25 8.97
N ASP A 64 15.82 3.50 8.53
CA ASP A 64 15.31 3.96 7.24
C ASP A 64 15.95 3.19 6.07
N LYS A 65 17.27 2.92 6.17
CA LYS A 65 18.00 2.12 5.19
C LYS A 65 17.50 0.67 5.16
N GLU A 66 17.39 0.02 6.32
CA GLU A 66 16.85 -1.33 6.45
C GLU A 66 15.42 -1.44 5.89
N GLU A 67 14.58 -0.45 6.15
CA GLU A 67 13.21 -0.39 5.61
C GLU A 67 13.20 -0.23 4.09
N ALA A 68 14.10 0.58 3.53
CA ALA A 68 14.23 0.75 2.09
C ALA A 68 14.72 -0.55 1.41
N GLU A 69 15.69 -1.25 2.01
CA GLU A 69 16.19 -2.54 1.54
C GLU A 69 15.09 -3.61 1.55
N LEU A 70 14.33 -3.72 2.66
CA LEU A 70 13.20 -4.64 2.77
C LEU A 70 12.08 -4.34 1.74
N LYS A 71 11.79 -3.07 1.49
CA LYS A 71 10.84 -2.67 0.45
C LYS A 71 11.29 -3.07 -0.95
N ALA A 72 12.59 -2.90 -1.24
CA ALA A 72 13.17 -3.29 -2.52
C ALA A 72 13.17 -4.82 -2.71
N GLU A 73 13.56 -5.58 -1.68
CA GLU A 73 13.52 -7.04 -1.70
C GLU A 73 12.09 -7.56 -1.89
N ARG A 74 11.13 -7.01 -1.13
CA ARG A 74 9.71 -7.36 -1.29
C ARG A 74 9.20 -7.07 -2.70
N ALA A 75 9.58 -5.94 -3.30
CA ALA A 75 9.19 -5.60 -4.66
C ALA A 75 9.75 -6.59 -5.69
N SER A 76 11.03 -6.97 -5.53
CA SER A 76 11.69 -7.97 -6.37
C SER A 76 11.03 -9.35 -6.27
N LEU A 77 10.76 -9.82 -5.06
CA LEU A 77 10.06 -11.09 -4.84
C LEU A 77 8.65 -11.08 -5.41
N ALA A 78 7.91 -9.99 -5.24
CA ALA A 78 6.57 -9.84 -5.82
C ALA A 78 6.60 -9.85 -7.35
N GLU A 79 7.64 -9.28 -7.97
CA GLU A 79 7.85 -9.35 -9.42
C GLU A 79 8.17 -10.76 -9.90
N TYR A 80 9.04 -11.46 -9.18
CA TYR A 80 9.37 -12.86 -9.48
C TYR A 80 8.13 -13.75 -9.43
N VAL A 81 7.34 -13.67 -8.34
CA VAL A 81 6.09 -14.42 -8.19
C VAL A 81 5.11 -14.08 -9.32
N ARG A 82 4.97 -12.81 -9.67
CA ARG A 82 4.10 -12.36 -10.75
C ARG A 82 4.49 -12.94 -12.11
N ASN A 83 5.77 -12.95 -12.43
CA ASN A 83 6.26 -13.51 -13.67
C ASN A 83 6.02 -15.02 -13.72
N PHE A 84 6.31 -15.74 -12.63
CA PHE A 84 6.09 -17.18 -12.53
C PHE A 84 4.61 -17.55 -12.70
N GLU A 85 3.72 -16.85 -11.99
CA GLU A 85 2.27 -17.07 -12.09
C GLU A 85 1.71 -16.67 -13.47
N ALA A 86 2.22 -15.60 -14.08
CA ALA A 86 1.83 -15.20 -15.42
C ALA A 86 2.18 -16.26 -16.46
N GLU A 87 3.37 -16.85 -16.39
CA GLU A 87 3.76 -17.97 -17.24
C GLU A 87 2.88 -19.21 -16.98
N ALA A 88 2.55 -19.50 -15.71
CA ALA A 88 1.68 -20.61 -15.36
C ALA A 88 0.27 -20.44 -15.93
N ILE A 89 -0.28 -19.21 -15.92
CA ILE A 89 -1.55 -18.89 -16.57
C ILE A 89 -1.44 -19.12 -18.08
N ALA A 90 -0.43 -18.53 -18.74
CA ALA A 90 -0.25 -18.63 -20.18
C ALA A 90 -0.08 -20.09 -20.65
N ARG A 91 0.67 -20.91 -19.89
CA ARG A 91 0.85 -22.35 -20.21
C ARG A 91 -0.39 -23.19 -19.95
N SER A 92 -1.30 -22.77 -19.08
CA SER A 92 -2.53 -23.53 -18.77
C SER A 92 -3.67 -23.31 -19.75
N LEU A 93 -3.48 -22.42 -20.73
CA LEU A 93 -4.50 -22.13 -21.74
C LEU A 93 -4.52 -23.22 -22.83
N GLU A 94 -5.70 -23.79 -23.02
CA GLU A 94 -6.02 -24.65 -24.15
C GLU A 94 -6.58 -23.80 -25.30
N SER A 95 -6.41 -24.28 -26.53
CA SER A 95 -6.95 -23.60 -27.73
C SER A 95 -8.46 -23.41 -27.61
N GLY A 96 -8.92 -22.15 -27.72
CA GLY A 96 -10.34 -21.79 -27.62
C GLY A 96 -10.88 -21.50 -26.22
N MET A 97 -10.00 -21.42 -25.21
CA MET A 97 -10.41 -21.02 -23.86
C MET A 97 -10.61 -19.50 -23.79
N ASN A 98 -11.83 -19.05 -23.57
CA ASN A 98 -12.21 -17.62 -23.48
C ASN A 98 -12.25 -17.06 -22.05
N PHE A 99 -12.12 -17.93 -21.02
CA PHE A 99 -12.21 -17.56 -19.61
C PHE A 99 -11.24 -18.35 -18.74
N VAL A 100 -10.55 -17.65 -17.83
CA VAL A 100 -9.67 -18.27 -16.82
C VAL A 100 -10.01 -17.73 -15.45
N TYR A 101 -10.26 -18.61 -14.48
CA TYR A 101 -10.43 -18.27 -13.08
C TYR A 101 -9.32 -18.86 -12.23
N LYS A 102 -8.71 -18.03 -11.38
CA LYS A 102 -7.73 -18.47 -10.37
C LYS A 102 -7.89 -17.72 -9.06
N GLU A 103 -7.68 -18.44 -7.96
CA GLU A 103 -7.68 -17.88 -6.60
C GLU A 103 -6.26 -17.81 -6.05
N TYR A 104 -6.01 -16.75 -5.26
CA TYR A 104 -4.74 -16.49 -4.58
C TYR A 104 -4.97 -16.01 -3.16
N ASP A 105 -4.22 -16.55 -2.21
CA ASP A 105 -4.26 -16.13 -0.81
C ASP A 105 -3.24 -15.04 -0.50
N ASN A 106 -2.13 -15.01 -1.22
CA ASN A 106 -0.94 -14.21 -0.87
C ASN A 106 -0.65 -13.06 -1.84
N ILE A 107 -1.46 -12.87 -2.89
CA ILE A 107 -1.27 -11.81 -3.88
C ILE A 107 -2.28 -10.70 -3.62
N SER A 108 -1.81 -9.47 -3.43
CA SER A 108 -2.71 -8.34 -3.21
C SER A 108 -3.58 -8.04 -4.44
N PRO A 109 -4.79 -7.47 -4.26
CA PRO A 109 -5.64 -7.12 -5.41
C PRO A 109 -4.94 -6.22 -6.46
N ASN A 110 -4.08 -5.30 -6.03
CA ASN A 110 -3.32 -4.47 -6.96
C ASN A 110 -2.25 -5.26 -7.73
N ASP A 111 -1.65 -6.27 -7.10
CA ASP A 111 -0.68 -7.14 -7.76
C ASP A 111 -1.38 -8.18 -8.65
N LEU A 112 -2.63 -8.60 -8.34
CA LEU A 112 -3.46 -9.40 -9.24
C LEU A 112 -3.77 -8.69 -10.55
N GLN A 113 -4.04 -7.39 -10.51
CA GLN A 113 -4.20 -6.59 -11.74
C GLN A 113 -2.95 -6.63 -12.60
N LYS A 114 -1.77 -6.39 -12.00
CA LYS A 114 -0.49 -6.45 -12.72
C LYS A 114 -0.18 -7.85 -13.24
N LEU A 115 -0.52 -8.89 -12.46
CA LEU A 115 -0.40 -10.28 -12.85
C LEU A 115 -1.27 -10.58 -14.08
N GLY A 116 -2.53 -10.14 -14.08
CA GLY A 116 -3.43 -10.33 -15.20
C GLY A 116 -2.92 -9.70 -16.48
N PHE A 117 -2.49 -8.44 -16.46
CA PHE A 117 -1.91 -7.79 -17.64
C PHE A 117 -0.63 -8.50 -18.10
N LYS A 118 0.23 -8.92 -17.18
CA LYS A 118 1.46 -9.64 -17.52
C LYS A 118 1.18 -10.99 -18.17
N ALA A 119 0.18 -11.72 -17.68
CA ALA A 119 -0.26 -12.97 -18.29
C ALA A 119 -0.80 -12.75 -19.70
N LEU A 120 -1.64 -11.72 -19.91
CA LEU A 120 -2.16 -11.38 -21.24
C LEU A 120 -1.06 -10.97 -22.22
N GLU A 121 0.03 -10.33 -21.76
CA GLU A 121 1.19 -10.02 -22.61
C GLU A 121 1.90 -11.30 -23.12
N MET A 122 1.87 -12.39 -22.35
CA MET A 122 2.54 -13.66 -22.67
C MET A 122 1.67 -14.60 -23.52
N ILE A 123 0.40 -14.27 -23.74
CA ILE A 123 -0.55 -15.08 -24.52
C ILE A 123 -0.55 -14.57 -25.95
N ASP A 124 -0.24 -15.46 -26.88
CA ASP A 124 -0.33 -15.22 -28.32
C ASP A 124 -1.75 -15.52 -28.85
N GLY A 125 -2.26 -14.69 -29.76
CA GLY A 125 -3.58 -14.87 -30.37
C GLY A 125 -4.73 -14.26 -29.57
N GLU A 126 -5.90 -14.94 -29.56
CA GLU A 126 -7.07 -14.50 -28.82
C GLU A 126 -6.84 -14.60 -27.31
N LYS A 127 -7.10 -13.52 -26.60
CA LYS A 127 -6.85 -13.41 -25.18
C LYS A 127 -8.13 -13.65 -24.39
N PRO A 128 -8.10 -14.53 -23.37
CA PRO A 128 -9.26 -14.80 -22.53
C PRO A 128 -9.55 -13.65 -21.57
N LEU A 129 -10.75 -13.63 -21.02
CA LEU A 129 -11.04 -12.87 -19.82
C LEU A 129 -10.40 -13.56 -18.61
N LEU A 130 -9.53 -12.87 -17.89
CA LEU A 130 -8.92 -13.36 -16.66
C LEU A 130 -9.72 -12.88 -15.44
N ALA A 131 -10.15 -13.79 -14.60
CA ALA A 131 -10.82 -13.57 -13.33
C ALA A 131 -9.88 -14.05 -12.21
N LEU A 132 -9.19 -13.10 -11.56
CA LEU A 132 -8.19 -13.39 -10.54
C LEU A 132 -8.71 -12.93 -9.15
N ALA A 133 -8.89 -13.86 -8.23
CA ALA A 133 -9.44 -13.62 -6.92
C ALA A 133 -8.37 -13.57 -5.83
N ASN A 134 -8.52 -12.64 -4.89
CA ASN A 134 -7.85 -12.67 -3.60
C ASN A 134 -8.83 -13.22 -2.57
N SER A 135 -8.63 -14.46 -2.13
CA SER A 135 -9.55 -15.15 -1.23
C SER A 135 -9.71 -14.47 0.14
N PRO A 136 -8.65 -14.01 0.82
CA PRO A 136 -8.80 -13.38 2.15
C PRO A 136 -9.62 -12.10 2.15
N SER A 137 -9.64 -11.34 1.07
CA SER A 137 -10.40 -10.09 0.98
C SER A 137 -11.68 -10.21 0.15
N HIS A 138 -12.01 -11.41 -0.35
CA HIS A 138 -13.12 -11.66 -1.28
C HIS A 138 -13.15 -10.66 -2.44
N THR A 139 -11.97 -10.35 -2.97
CA THR A 139 -11.81 -9.37 -4.05
C THR A 139 -11.49 -10.08 -5.35
N LEU A 140 -12.23 -9.77 -6.40
CA LEU A 140 -12.01 -10.25 -7.75
C LEU A 140 -11.47 -9.13 -8.63
N MET A 141 -10.47 -9.46 -9.43
CA MET A 141 -9.95 -8.63 -10.52
C MET A 141 -10.31 -9.29 -11.84
N LEU A 142 -11.09 -8.61 -12.66
CA LEU A 142 -11.28 -8.96 -14.07
C LEU A 142 -10.24 -8.19 -14.89
N VAL A 143 -9.54 -8.88 -15.78
CA VAL A 143 -8.54 -8.28 -16.66
C VAL A 143 -8.72 -8.84 -18.07
N SER A 144 -8.77 -7.96 -19.08
CA SER A 144 -8.87 -8.30 -20.49
C SER A 144 -7.98 -7.39 -21.33
N ASP A 145 -7.87 -7.68 -22.60
CA ASP A 145 -7.22 -6.81 -23.59
C ASP A 145 -8.16 -5.74 -24.19
N GLY A 146 -9.37 -5.61 -23.61
CA GLY A 146 -10.43 -4.70 -24.06
C GLY A 146 -11.54 -5.41 -24.85
N ASN A 147 -11.38 -6.70 -25.21
CA ASN A 147 -12.42 -7.47 -25.89
C ASN A 147 -13.63 -7.81 -25.00
N TYR A 148 -13.43 -7.77 -23.68
CA TYR A 148 -14.48 -8.01 -22.68
C TYR A 148 -14.71 -6.76 -21.85
N PRO A 149 -15.96 -6.27 -21.74
CA PRO A 149 -16.28 -5.03 -21.01
C PRO A 149 -16.28 -5.25 -19.49
N CYS A 150 -15.09 -5.45 -18.89
CA CYS A 150 -14.92 -5.79 -17.47
C CYS A 150 -15.69 -4.87 -16.52
N GLY A 151 -15.66 -3.55 -16.80
CA GLY A 151 -16.35 -2.56 -15.98
C GLY A 151 -17.86 -2.69 -16.00
N THR A 152 -18.44 -3.01 -17.17
CA THR A 152 -19.88 -3.24 -17.36
C THR A 152 -20.30 -4.52 -16.66
N LEU A 153 -19.56 -5.61 -16.84
CA LEU A 153 -19.82 -6.90 -16.19
C LEU A 153 -19.90 -6.75 -14.67
N VAL A 154 -18.96 -6.02 -14.06
CA VAL A 154 -18.98 -5.78 -12.62
C VAL A 154 -20.16 -4.91 -12.21
N LYS A 155 -20.47 -3.82 -12.92
CA LYS A 155 -21.57 -2.90 -12.59
C LYS A 155 -22.95 -3.55 -12.65
N GLU A 156 -23.17 -4.40 -13.65
CA GLU A 156 -24.46 -5.04 -13.89
C GLU A 156 -24.72 -6.22 -12.95
N HIS A 157 -23.70 -7.02 -12.67
CA HIS A 157 -23.90 -8.30 -11.99
C HIS A 157 -23.41 -8.33 -10.53
N ALA A 158 -22.37 -7.58 -10.13
CA ALA A 158 -21.76 -7.75 -8.81
C ALA A 158 -22.74 -7.47 -7.65
N LYS A 159 -23.65 -6.50 -7.80
CA LYS A 159 -24.62 -6.15 -6.75
C LYS A 159 -25.58 -7.30 -6.40
N ASN A 160 -25.92 -8.15 -7.36
CA ASN A 160 -26.82 -9.28 -7.16
C ASN A 160 -26.24 -10.36 -6.23
N PHE A 161 -24.93 -10.33 -6.03
CA PHE A 161 -24.18 -11.30 -5.21
C PHE A 161 -23.49 -10.66 -3.98
N GLY A 162 -24.01 -9.50 -3.52
CA GLY A 162 -23.42 -8.78 -2.38
C GLY A 162 -22.06 -8.15 -2.70
N GLY A 163 -21.80 -7.89 -3.99
CA GLY A 163 -20.58 -7.28 -4.46
C GLY A 163 -20.72 -5.80 -4.75
N LYS A 164 -19.61 -5.08 -4.67
CA LYS A 164 -19.48 -3.68 -5.09
C LYS A 164 -18.16 -3.49 -5.83
N GLY A 165 -18.18 -2.70 -6.87
CA GLY A 165 -16.98 -2.47 -7.65
C GLY A 165 -17.24 -1.70 -8.92
N GLY A 166 -16.28 -1.76 -9.83
CA GLY A 166 -16.32 -1.12 -11.14
C GLY A 166 -14.92 -1.10 -11.75
N GLY A 167 -14.82 -0.48 -12.89
CA GLY A 167 -13.57 -0.41 -13.64
C GLY A 167 -13.78 0.12 -15.04
N ARG A 168 -12.81 -0.18 -15.89
CA ARG A 168 -12.81 0.09 -17.32
C ARG A 168 -13.06 -1.21 -18.09
N ASP A 169 -13.05 -1.12 -19.42
CA ASP A 169 -13.27 -2.29 -20.26
C ASP A 169 -12.10 -3.28 -20.20
N ASP A 170 -10.88 -2.78 -20.00
CA ASP A 170 -9.67 -3.58 -19.89
C ASP A 170 -9.46 -4.19 -18.49
N ASN A 171 -10.00 -3.57 -17.45
CA ASN A 171 -9.92 -4.08 -16.09
C ASN A 171 -11.04 -3.57 -15.18
N ALA A 172 -11.47 -4.43 -14.26
CA ALA A 172 -12.42 -4.05 -13.22
C ALA A 172 -12.16 -4.81 -11.91
N ARG A 173 -12.48 -4.17 -10.81
CA ARG A 173 -12.37 -4.73 -9.47
C ARG A 173 -13.75 -4.85 -8.85
N ALA A 174 -14.05 -6.00 -8.27
CA ALA A 174 -15.23 -6.21 -7.44
C ALA A 174 -14.82 -6.78 -6.08
N GLN A 175 -15.46 -6.31 -5.02
CA GLN A 175 -15.28 -6.83 -3.67
C GLN A 175 -16.63 -7.34 -3.17
N PHE A 176 -16.64 -8.53 -2.61
CA PHE A 176 -17.81 -9.24 -2.14
C PHE A 176 -17.83 -9.37 -0.63
N ASP A 177 -19.03 -9.45 -0.06
CA ASP A 177 -19.22 -9.62 1.38
C ASP A 177 -18.90 -11.06 1.85
N SER A 178 -18.93 -12.03 0.91
CA SER A 178 -18.65 -13.45 1.19
C SER A 178 -17.96 -14.14 0.02
N LYS A 179 -17.33 -15.28 0.30
CA LYS A 179 -16.73 -16.14 -0.72
C LYS A 179 -17.80 -16.71 -1.66
N ASP A 180 -18.94 -17.14 -1.12
CA ASP A 180 -20.04 -17.70 -1.91
C ASP A 180 -20.59 -16.69 -2.93
N GLY A 181 -20.66 -15.41 -2.56
CA GLY A 181 -21.05 -14.33 -3.46
C GLY A 181 -20.05 -14.13 -4.60
N LEU A 182 -18.75 -14.20 -4.30
CA LEU A 182 -17.70 -14.13 -5.31
C LEU A 182 -17.77 -15.31 -6.28
N GLU A 183 -17.89 -16.54 -5.79
CA GLU A 183 -17.97 -17.74 -6.62
C GLU A 183 -19.21 -17.71 -7.51
N SER A 184 -20.38 -17.34 -6.97
CA SER A 184 -21.61 -17.21 -7.73
C SER A 184 -21.50 -16.14 -8.85
N PHE A 185 -20.84 -15.03 -8.56
CA PHE A 185 -20.57 -14.01 -9.57
C PHE A 185 -19.66 -14.54 -10.70
N VAL A 186 -18.61 -15.28 -10.36
CA VAL A 186 -17.69 -15.90 -11.34
C VAL A 186 -18.44 -16.86 -12.26
N GLU A 187 -19.32 -17.69 -11.73
CA GLU A 187 -20.15 -18.61 -12.54
C GLU A 187 -21.08 -17.87 -13.50
N VAL A 188 -21.69 -16.77 -13.08
CA VAL A 188 -22.53 -15.94 -13.97
C VAL A 188 -21.70 -15.31 -15.08
N ILE A 189 -20.50 -14.79 -14.77
CA ILE A 189 -19.62 -14.23 -15.81
C ILE A 189 -19.25 -15.31 -16.82
N LYS A 190 -18.86 -16.50 -16.36
CA LYS A 190 -18.50 -17.62 -17.23
C LYS A 190 -19.62 -18.06 -18.16
N GLN A 191 -20.89 -17.94 -17.73
CA GLN A 191 -22.04 -18.32 -18.55
C GLN A 191 -22.43 -17.23 -19.57
N ASN A 192 -22.00 -16.00 -19.39
CA ASN A 192 -22.32 -14.86 -20.26
C ASN A 192 -21.21 -14.55 -21.30
N LEU A 193 -20.18 -15.36 -21.39
CA LEU A 193 -19.08 -15.30 -22.36
C LEU A 193 -19.25 -16.33 -23.49
#